data_da30726eb7c2ba030c9dbfe1f2e86a7e
#
_entry.id   da30726eb7c2ba030c9dbfe1f2e86a7e
#
_cell.length_a   1.000
_cell.length_b   1.000
_cell.length_c   1.000
_cell.angle_alpha   90.00
_cell.angle_beta   90.00
_cell.angle_gamma   90.00
#
_symmetry.space_group_name_H-M   'P 1'
#
loop_
_entity.id
_entity.type
_entity.pdbx_description
1 polymer ?
#
loop_
_entity_poly.entity_id
_entity_poly.type
_entity_poly.pdbx_seq_one_letter_code
_entity_poly.pdbx_strand_id
1 'polypeptide(L)'
;VFGLYALYGHPIVLDFSTAWCGPCRRAAEHAQEVQDLYRDSGLIYVTVLIETVNGSIPTQSDVAAWAKTYGLTDSPVVASSREVLQSGGGTWALSGWPTFYYVDTEMVLRDIDRGYNEQEVIHSIDWLLTL
;
A
#
# COMPACT_ATOMS: atom_id res chain seq x y z
N VAL A 1 -12.91 3.73 10.70
CA VAL A 1 -12.61 4.38 9.42
C VAL A 1 -11.17 4.86 9.42
N PHE A 2 -10.38 4.40 8.45
CA PHE A 2 -8.99 4.82 8.32
C PHE A 2 -8.91 6.05 7.41
N GLY A 3 -8.39 7.15 7.93
CA GLY A 3 -8.13 8.35 7.15
C GLY A 3 -6.63 8.52 6.90
N LEU A 4 -6.24 8.76 5.64
CA LEU A 4 -4.84 8.92 5.26
C LEU A 4 -4.17 10.06 6.05
N TYR A 5 -4.89 11.14 6.31
CA TYR A 5 -4.35 12.27 7.08
C TYR A 5 -3.99 11.93 8.52
N ALA A 6 -4.46 10.81 9.06
CA ALA A 6 -4.02 10.33 10.36
C ALA A 6 -2.53 9.99 10.36
N LEU A 7 -1.94 9.79 9.19
CA LEU A 7 -0.52 9.47 9.01
C LEU A 7 0.33 10.69 8.63
N TYR A 8 -0.23 11.90 8.70
CA TYR A 8 0.52 13.12 8.41
C TYR A 8 1.79 13.19 9.26
N GLY A 9 2.89 13.55 8.63
CA GLY A 9 4.19 13.61 9.31
C GLY A 9 5.04 12.35 9.12
N HIS A 10 4.46 11.29 8.54
CA HIS A 10 5.19 10.07 8.23
C HIS A 10 5.40 9.94 6.72
N PRO A 11 6.56 9.44 6.27
CA PRO A 11 6.68 8.97 4.90
C PRO A 11 5.84 7.70 4.75
N ILE A 12 5.14 7.54 3.63
CA ILE A 12 4.13 6.49 3.46
C ILE A 12 4.35 5.78 2.13
N VAL A 13 4.25 4.45 2.15
CA VAL A 13 4.04 3.64 0.95
C VAL A 13 2.58 3.22 0.95
N LEU A 14 1.87 3.51 -0.14
CA LEU A 14 0.53 3.00 -0.38
C LEU A 14 0.63 1.90 -1.43
N ASP A 15 0.40 0.68 -1.03
CA ASP A 15 0.39 -0.50 -1.90
C ASP A 15 -1.05 -0.83 -2.26
N PHE A 16 -1.46 -0.46 -3.48
CA PHE A 16 -2.80 -0.75 -3.99
C PHE A 16 -2.78 -2.14 -4.61
N SER A 17 -3.44 -3.08 -3.95
CA SER A 17 -3.42 -4.50 -4.31
C SER A 17 -4.82 -5.08 -4.45
N THR A 18 -4.89 -6.19 -5.18
CA THR A 18 -6.08 -7.06 -5.22
C THR A 18 -5.69 -8.47 -4.82
N ALA A 19 -6.61 -9.21 -4.21
CA ALA A 19 -6.29 -10.54 -3.70
C ALA A 19 -6.12 -11.60 -4.81
N TRP A 20 -6.64 -11.34 -6.01
CA TRP A 20 -6.48 -12.26 -7.15
C TRP A 20 -5.17 -12.05 -7.93
N CYS A 21 -4.43 -11.01 -7.63
CA CYS A 21 -3.23 -10.62 -8.36
C CYS A 21 -1.99 -11.34 -7.81
N GLY A 22 -1.30 -12.10 -8.64
CA GLY A 22 -0.08 -12.82 -8.24
C GLY A 22 1.03 -11.93 -7.74
N PRO A 23 1.44 -10.88 -8.50
CA PRO A 23 2.45 -9.92 -8.02
C PRO A 23 2.04 -9.21 -6.73
N CYS A 24 0.76 -8.94 -6.51
CA CYS A 24 0.25 -8.35 -5.26
C CYS A 24 0.51 -9.28 -4.08
N ARG A 25 0.28 -10.58 -4.26
CA ARG A 25 0.56 -11.57 -3.20
C ARG A 25 2.06 -11.67 -2.91
N ARG A 26 2.91 -11.58 -3.93
CA ARG A 26 4.37 -11.54 -3.71
C ARG A 26 4.79 -10.30 -2.95
N ALA A 27 4.23 -9.13 -3.27
CA ALA A 27 4.48 -7.91 -2.50
C ALA A 27 4.05 -8.07 -1.04
N ALA A 28 2.89 -8.70 -0.80
CA ALA A 28 2.37 -8.93 0.54
C ALA A 28 3.31 -9.81 1.39
N GLU A 29 3.96 -10.79 0.76
CA GLU A 29 4.92 -11.67 1.46
C GLU A 29 6.11 -10.90 2.04
N HIS A 30 6.43 -9.73 1.49
CA HIS A 30 7.56 -8.90 1.90
C HIS A 30 7.16 -7.61 2.61
N ALA A 31 5.88 -7.30 2.68
CA ALA A 31 5.40 -6.01 3.20
C ALA A 31 5.81 -5.77 4.66
N GLN A 32 5.67 -6.77 5.53
CA GLN A 32 6.07 -6.64 6.93
C GLN A 32 7.58 -6.48 7.07
N GLU A 33 8.35 -7.20 6.26
CA GLU A 33 9.81 -7.08 6.24
C GLU A 33 10.25 -5.67 5.85
N VAL A 34 9.61 -5.08 4.85
CA VAL A 34 9.85 -3.68 4.45
C VAL A 34 9.48 -2.72 5.58
N GLN A 35 8.32 -2.93 6.21
CA GLN A 35 7.90 -2.13 7.35
C GLN A 35 8.92 -2.20 8.49
N ASP A 36 9.41 -3.40 8.80
CA ASP A 36 10.42 -3.60 9.84
C ASP A 36 11.72 -2.88 9.52
N LEU A 37 12.15 -2.97 8.26
CA LEU A 37 13.41 -2.36 7.81
C LEU A 37 13.41 -0.84 7.97
N TYR A 38 12.28 -0.20 7.75
CA TYR A 38 12.18 1.28 7.76
C TYR A 38 11.41 1.85 8.95
N ARG A 39 11.08 1.03 9.93
CA ARG A 39 10.33 1.50 11.11
C ARG A 39 11.00 2.67 11.80
N ASP A 40 12.31 2.58 12.02
CA ASP A 40 13.07 3.61 12.72
C ASP A 40 13.16 4.92 11.93
N SER A 41 12.92 4.87 10.63
CA SER A 41 12.84 6.06 9.76
C SER A 41 11.44 6.69 9.78
N GLY A 42 10.51 6.11 10.52
CA GLY A 42 9.13 6.61 10.60
C GLY A 42 8.23 6.19 9.44
N LEU A 43 8.72 5.38 8.51
CA LEU A 43 7.93 4.92 7.35
C LEU A 43 6.74 4.09 7.82
N ILE A 44 5.61 4.29 7.16
CA ILE A 44 4.43 3.42 7.32
C ILE A 44 4.10 2.83 5.96
N TYR A 45 4.13 1.49 5.89
CA TYR A 45 3.74 0.74 4.71
C TYR A 45 2.29 0.33 4.87
N VAL A 46 1.41 0.87 4.02
CA VAL A 46 -0.03 0.64 4.05
C VAL A 46 -0.43 -0.16 2.83
N THR A 47 -1.07 -1.31 3.03
CA THR A 47 -1.70 -2.06 1.96
C THR A 47 -3.16 -1.60 1.84
N VAL A 48 -3.53 -1.15 0.64
CA VAL A 48 -4.92 -0.79 0.32
C VAL A 48 -5.49 -1.91 -0.53
N LEU A 49 -6.30 -2.78 0.09
CA LEU A 49 -6.89 -3.93 -0.59
C LEU A 49 -8.17 -3.49 -1.30
N ILE A 50 -8.19 -3.62 -2.62
CA ILE A 50 -9.24 -3.07 -3.47
C ILE A 50 -10.29 -4.12 -3.84
N GLU A 51 -9.87 -5.38 -4.01
CA GLU A 51 -10.77 -6.50 -4.37
C GLU A 51 -10.36 -7.79 -3.70
N THR A 52 -11.36 -8.60 -3.36
CA THR A 52 -11.16 -9.97 -2.90
C THR A 52 -10.76 -10.88 -4.08
N VAL A 53 -10.50 -12.16 -3.80
CA VAL A 53 -10.19 -13.15 -4.84
C VAL A 53 -11.29 -13.21 -5.91
N ASN A 54 -12.53 -12.98 -5.51
CA ASN A 54 -13.69 -13.03 -6.41
C ASN A 54 -14.03 -11.67 -7.05
N GLY A 55 -13.21 -10.65 -6.83
CA GLY A 55 -13.46 -9.32 -7.38
C GLY A 55 -14.48 -8.50 -6.60
N SER A 56 -14.84 -8.91 -5.40
CA SER A 56 -15.79 -8.19 -4.53
C SER A 56 -15.07 -7.13 -3.72
N ILE A 57 -15.83 -6.16 -3.18
CA ILE A 57 -15.30 -5.15 -2.26
C ILE A 57 -14.88 -5.86 -0.96
N PRO A 58 -13.63 -5.68 -0.48
CA PRO A 58 -13.20 -6.34 0.74
C PRO A 58 -13.95 -5.86 1.98
N THR A 59 -14.23 -6.81 2.87
CA THR A 59 -14.80 -6.53 4.20
C THR A 59 -13.64 -6.42 5.22
N GLN A 60 -13.96 -6.03 6.45
CA GLN A 60 -12.97 -6.05 7.54
C GLN A 60 -12.44 -7.46 7.80
N SER A 61 -13.29 -8.46 7.64
CA SER A 61 -12.87 -9.86 7.74
C SER A 61 -11.84 -10.25 6.67
N ASP A 62 -12.03 -9.77 5.44
CA ASP A 62 -11.10 -10.01 4.34
C ASP A 62 -9.74 -9.35 4.60
N VAL A 63 -9.75 -8.12 5.11
CA VAL A 63 -8.54 -7.38 5.48
C VAL A 63 -7.79 -8.09 6.60
N ALA A 64 -8.49 -8.54 7.63
CA ALA A 64 -7.88 -9.28 8.73
C ALA A 64 -7.27 -10.60 8.25
N ALA A 65 -7.94 -11.31 7.35
CA ALA A 65 -7.44 -12.55 6.76
C ALA A 65 -6.18 -12.32 5.93
N TRP A 66 -6.14 -11.23 5.16
CA TRP A 66 -4.95 -10.84 4.40
C TRP A 66 -3.76 -10.58 5.32
N ALA A 67 -3.98 -9.77 6.35
CA ALA A 67 -2.93 -9.45 7.33
C ALA A 67 -2.41 -10.71 8.00
N LYS A 68 -3.29 -11.62 8.40
CA LYS A 68 -2.91 -12.88 9.04
C LYS A 68 -2.13 -13.78 8.10
N THR A 69 -2.60 -13.92 6.86
CA THR A 69 -1.97 -14.79 5.87
C THR A 69 -0.52 -14.36 5.57
N TYR A 70 -0.27 -13.06 5.52
CA TYR A 70 1.04 -12.52 5.16
C TYR A 70 1.85 -12.01 6.35
N GLY A 71 1.38 -12.24 7.58
CA GLY A 71 2.12 -11.86 8.79
C GLY A 71 2.28 -10.36 8.99
N LEU A 72 1.29 -9.57 8.57
CA LEU A 72 1.29 -8.12 8.69
C LEU A 72 0.84 -7.73 10.09
N THR A 73 1.80 -7.66 11.02
CA THR A 73 1.52 -7.44 12.45
C THR A 73 1.36 -5.98 12.80
N ASP A 74 2.12 -5.08 12.15
CA ASP A 74 2.01 -3.63 12.37
C ASP A 74 2.06 -2.80 11.09
N SER A 75 2.17 -3.43 9.92
CA SER A 75 1.95 -2.78 8.64
C SER A 75 0.44 -2.74 8.37
N PRO A 76 -0.19 -1.56 8.33
CA PRO A 76 -1.65 -1.48 8.21
C PRO A 76 -2.18 -2.06 6.91
N VAL A 77 -3.33 -2.72 6.98
CA VAL A 77 -4.10 -3.15 5.81
C VAL A 77 -5.47 -2.52 5.90
N VAL A 78 -5.89 -1.83 4.85
CA VAL A 78 -7.19 -1.16 4.80
C VAL A 78 -7.97 -1.62 3.58
N ALA A 79 -9.28 -1.65 3.69
CA ALA A 79 -10.18 -1.95 2.59
C ALA A 79 -10.55 -0.68 1.84
N SER A 80 -10.60 -0.77 0.51
CA SER A 80 -11.13 0.29 -0.33
C SER A 80 -11.82 -0.34 -1.54
N SER A 81 -12.11 0.44 -2.57
CA SER A 81 -12.75 -0.07 -3.78
C SER A 81 -12.32 0.73 -4.99
N ARG A 82 -12.57 0.18 -6.18
CA ARG A 82 -12.31 0.90 -7.43
C ARG A 82 -13.11 2.19 -7.51
N GLU A 83 -14.30 2.22 -6.93
CA GLU A 83 -15.16 3.41 -6.92
C GLU A 83 -14.47 4.59 -6.23
N VAL A 84 -13.82 4.34 -5.10
CA VAL A 84 -13.08 5.36 -4.37
C VAL A 84 -11.94 5.93 -5.23
N LEU A 85 -11.27 5.06 -5.98
CA LEU A 85 -10.16 5.46 -6.86
C LEU A 85 -10.64 6.32 -8.03
N GLN A 86 -11.87 6.10 -8.48
CA GLN A 86 -12.44 6.83 -9.61
C GLN A 86 -13.14 8.11 -9.19
N SER A 87 -13.73 8.15 -8.01
CA SER A 87 -14.56 9.26 -7.54
C SER A 87 -13.78 10.51 -7.13
N GLY A 88 -12.48 10.37 -6.91
CA GLY A 88 -11.61 11.48 -6.47
C GLY A 88 -11.10 12.37 -7.61
N GLY A 89 -11.78 12.43 -8.76
CA GLY A 89 -11.33 13.24 -9.89
C GLY A 89 -10.06 12.72 -10.56
N GLY A 90 -9.81 11.40 -10.47
CA GLY A 90 -8.63 10.79 -11.04
C GLY A 90 -7.37 10.95 -10.19
N THR A 91 -7.51 11.31 -8.93
CA THR A 91 -6.39 11.49 -7.99
C THR A 91 -5.52 10.23 -7.88
N TRP A 92 -6.15 9.06 -7.91
CA TRP A 92 -5.45 7.77 -7.78
C TRP A 92 -5.52 7.01 -9.11
N ALA A 93 -4.76 7.48 -10.10
CA ALA A 93 -4.73 6.82 -11.41
C ALA A 93 -4.00 5.48 -11.31
N LEU A 94 -4.72 4.38 -11.51
CA LEU A 94 -4.17 3.04 -11.49
C LEU A 94 -4.32 2.39 -12.86
N SER A 95 -3.21 1.89 -13.42
CA SER A 95 -3.19 1.20 -14.70
C SER A 95 -2.80 -0.28 -14.59
N GLY A 96 -2.67 -0.79 -13.38
CA GLY A 96 -2.30 -2.18 -13.13
C GLY A 96 -2.12 -2.45 -11.64
N TRP A 97 -1.83 -3.70 -11.31
CA TRP A 97 -1.70 -4.15 -9.93
C TRP A 97 -0.40 -4.94 -9.73
N PRO A 98 0.27 -4.74 -8.60
CA PRO A 98 0.06 -3.67 -7.63
C PRO A 98 0.57 -2.33 -8.17
N THR A 99 0.09 -1.23 -7.56
CA THR A 99 0.65 0.10 -7.80
C THR A 99 1.07 0.67 -6.46
N PHE A 100 2.29 1.18 -6.39
CA PHE A 100 2.85 1.75 -5.17
C PHE A 100 2.93 3.26 -5.33
N TYR A 101 2.37 3.98 -4.37
CA TYR A 101 2.47 5.43 -4.26
C TYR A 101 3.36 5.76 -3.08
N TYR A 102 4.34 6.63 -3.32
CA TYR A 102 5.28 7.07 -2.29
C TYR A 102 4.96 8.51 -1.92
N VAL A 103 4.57 8.71 -0.66
CA VAL A 103 4.05 9.98 -0.16
C VAL A 103 4.98 10.50 0.94
N ASP A 104 5.38 11.78 0.84
CA ASP A 104 6.29 12.36 1.81
C ASP A 104 5.59 12.78 3.10
N THR A 105 6.36 13.33 4.03
CA THR A 105 5.85 13.74 5.35
C THR A 105 4.86 14.89 5.29
N GLU A 106 4.77 15.60 4.17
CA GLU A 106 3.82 16.69 3.95
C GLU A 106 2.60 16.27 3.12
N MET A 107 2.39 14.94 2.96
CA MET A 107 1.30 14.38 2.17
C MET A 107 1.38 14.70 0.67
N VAL A 108 2.59 14.90 0.16
CA VAL A 108 2.82 15.11 -1.27
C VAL A 108 3.24 13.80 -1.91
N LEU A 109 2.54 13.42 -2.98
CA LEU A 109 2.91 12.26 -3.79
C LEU A 109 4.21 12.55 -4.52
N ARG A 110 5.22 11.72 -4.31
CA ARG A 110 6.56 11.94 -4.87
C ARG A 110 6.96 10.97 -5.96
N ASP A 111 6.42 9.75 -5.92
CA ASP A 111 6.78 8.73 -6.91
C ASP A 111 5.68 7.67 -7.01
N ILE A 112 5.68 6.93 -8.12
CA ILE A 112 4.74 5.85 -8.39
C ILE A 112 5.51 4.71 -9.05
N ASP A 113 5.37 3.50 -8.53
CA ASP A 113 5.86 2.28 -9.18
C ASP A 113 4.67 1.41 -9.57
N ARG A 114 4.66 0.88 -10.78
CA ARG A 114 3.64 -0.04 -11.28
C ARG A 114 4.22 -1.43 -11.43
N GLY A 115 3.46 -2.43 -10.96
CA GLY A 115 3.95 -3.80 -10.87
C GLY A 115 4.85 -3.97 -9.65
N TYR A 116 5.27 -5.22 -9.40
CA TYR A 116 6.09 -5.50 -8.22
C TYR A 116 7.51 -5.89 -8.61
N ASN A 117 8.44 -5.10 -8.09
CA ASN A 117 9.87 -5.41 -8.05
C ASN A 117 10.39 -4.92 -6.70
N GLU A 118 10.85 -5.84 -5.86
CA GLU A 118 11.27 -5.51 -4.49
C GLU A 118 12.40 -4.47 -4.48
N GLN A 119 13.36 -4.59 -5.40
CA GLN A 119 14.48 -3.64 -5.46
C GLN A 119 14.01 -2.23 -5.84
N GLU A 120 13.04 -2.11 -6.72
CA GLU A 120 12.46 -0.80 -7.07
C GLU A 120 11.74 -0.19 -5.88
N VAL A 121 10.99 -0.98 -5.13
CA VAL A 121 10.30 -0.51 -3.92
C VAL A 121 11.32 0.03 -2.91
N ILE A 122 12.36 -0.73 -2.63
CA ILE A 122 13.43 -0.32 -1.70
C ILE A 122 14.12 0.95 -2.21
N HIS A 123 14.44 1.02 -3.50
CA HIS A 123 15.07 2.19 -4.10
C HIS A 123 14.17 3.43 -3.96
N SER A 124 12.89 3.30 -4.24
CA SER A 124 11.93 4.41 -4.14
C SER A 124 11.77 4.88 -2.69
N ILE A 125 11.74 3.96 -1.74
CA ILE A 125 11.69 4.31 -0.31
C ILE A 125 12.96 5.05 0.11
N ASP A 126 14.13 4.53 -0.26
CA ASP A 126 15.40 5.16 0.09
C ASP A 126 15.46 6.59 -0.45
N TRP A 127 15.01 6.80 -1.67
CA TRP A 127 14.93 8.13 -2.27
C TRP A 127 13.94 9.01 -1.51
N LEU A 128 12.74 8.49 -1.21
CA LEU A 128 11.71 9.23 -0.46
C LEU A 128 12.26 9.76 0.88
N LEU A 129 13.06 8.94 1.56
CA LEU A 129 13.62 9.30 2.86
C LEU A 129 14.72 10.35 2.78
N THR A 130 15.20 10.70 1.58
CA THR A 130 16.15 11.79 1.39
C THR A 130 15.48 13.16 1.26
N LEU A 131 14.18 13.21 1.12
CA LEU A 131 13.44 14.45 0.87
C LEU A 131 13.16 15.24 2.14
#